data_06bad6578242df37e1230e5868e7c9aa
#
_entry.id   06bad6578242df37e1230e5868e7c9aa
#
_cell.length_a   1.000
_cell.length_b   1.000
_cell.length_c   1.000
_cell.angle_alpha   90.00
_cell.angle_beta   90.00
_cell.angle_gamma   90.00
#
_symmetry.space_group_name_H-M   'P 1'
#
loop_
_entity.id
_entity.type
_entity.pdbx_description
1 polymer ?
#
loop_
_entity_poly.entity_id
_entity_poly.type
_entity_poly.pdbx_seq_one_letter_code
_entity_poly.pdbx_strand_id
1 'polypeptide(L)'
;MKRFVPFLLCFVLASVASAQPFVVIVRHAEKATNGGSDPDLSPAGRARGDALAGILKDAGITAIFTSEFKRTKETAAATAASLGISPTVVPAKDTGALVSKLHELNGNVLVVGHGDTIPDLVKALGIDTPVNIPDNDYTELFIITLGDKPQLFRLHYP
;
A
#
# COMPACT_ATOMS: atom_id res chain seq x y z
N MET A 1 -52.50 -45.58 5.54
CA MET A 1 -51.90 -44.49 6.32
C MET A 1 -50.57 -44.12 5.61
N LYS A 2 -50.55 -42.99 4.86
CA LYS A 2 -49.34 -42.51 4.17
C LYS A 2 -48.61 -41.57 5.11
N ARG A 3 -47.40 -41.97 5.54
CA ARG A 3 -46.52 -41.11 6.40
C ARG A 3 -45.86 -40.06 5.51
N PHE A 4 -46.18 -38.80 5.73
CA PHE A 4 -45.55 -37.64 5.13
C PHE A 4 -44.26 -37.35 5.93
N VAL A 5 -43.11 -37.52 5.32
CA VAL A 5 -41.82 -37.12 5.91
C VAL A 5 -41.54 -35.68 5.41
N PRO A 6 -41.51 -34.67 6.29
CA PRO A 6 -41.15 -33.31 5.88
C PRO A 6 -39.66 -33.28 5.54
N PHE A 7 -39.33 -32.93 4.31
CA PHE A 7 -37.96 -32.69 3.85
C PHE A 7 -37.56 -31.29 4.36
N LEU A 8 -36.76 -31.25 5.42
CA LEU A 8 -36.21 -30.00 5.98
C LEU A 8 -35.09 -29.51 5.08
N LEU A 9 -35.38 -28.53 4.22
CA LEU A 9 -34.41 -27.89 3.35
C LEU A 9 -33.55 -26.93 4.21
N CYS A 10 -32.36 -27.40 4.64
CA CYS A 10 -31.36 -26.57 5.33
C CYS A 10 -30.76 -25.59 4.32
N PHE A 11 -31.18 -24.33 4.38
CA PHE A 11 -30.53 -23.21 3.65
C PHE A 11 -29.23 -22.88 4.37
N VAL A 12 -28.10 -23.35 3.84
CA VAL A 12 -26.76 -22.92 4.27
C VAL A 12 -26.52 -21.53 3.68
N LEU A 13 -26.67 -20.50 4.48
CA LEU A 13 -26.23 -19.15 4.13
C LEU A 13 -24.69 -19.14 4.12
N ALA A 14 -24.10 -19.32 2.95
CA ALA A 14 -22.69 -19.10 2.75
C ALA A 14 -22.41 -17.60 2.88
N SER A 15 -21.86 -17.16 4.02
CA SER A 15 -21.33 -15.82 4.18
C SER A 15 -20.16 -15.66 3.21
N VAL A 16 -20.32 -14.83 2.18
CA VAL A 16 -19.22 -14.43 1.31
C VAL A 16 -18.33 -13.53 2.15
N ALA A 17 -17.24 -14.06 2.68
CA ALA A 17 -16.20 -13.25 3.31
C ALA A 17 -15.57 -12.38 2.21
N SER A 18 -15.95 -11.10 2.15
CA SER A 18 -15.26 -10.13 1.33
C SER A 18 -13.86 -9.94 1.91
N ALA A 19 -12.83 -10.14 1.10
CA ALA A 19 -11.45 -9.83 1.52
C ALA A 19 -11.37 -8.33 1.85
N GLN A 20 -10.84 -8.00 3.03
CA GLN A 20 -10.65 -6.61 3.42
C GLN A 20 -9.60 -5.96 2.52
N PRO A 21 -9.82 -4.73 2.04
CA PRO A 21 -8.82 -4.00 1.29
C PRO A 21 -7.58 -3.74 2.17
N PHE A 22 -6.43 -3.61 1.53
CA PHE A 22 -5.19 -3.32 2.24
C PHE A 22 -4.42 -2.19 1.55
N VAL A 23 -3.56 -1.56 2.33
CA VAL A 23 -2.61 -0.55 1.84
C VAL A 23 -1.21 -1.12 1.93
N VAL A 24 -0.50 -1.11 0.80
CA VAL A 24 0.94 -1.35 0.75
C VAL A 24 1.64 0.00 0.88
N ILE A 25 2.53 0.13 1.85
CA ILE A 25 3.28 1.36 2.10
C ILE A 25 4.76 1.04 1.98
N VAL A 26 5.45 1.81 1.15
CA VAL A 26 6.91 1.74 1.01
C VAL A 26 7.51 3.14 1.09
N ARG A 27 8.74 3.22 1.57
CA ARG A 27 9.56 4.41 1.42
C ARG A 27 9.98 4.55 -0.05
N HIS A 28 10.15 5.79 -0.55
CA HIS A 28 10.81 6.01 -1.84
C HIS A 28 12.16 5.28 -1.89
N ALA A 29 12.56 4.82 -3.06
CA ALA A 29 13.81 4.12 -3.28
C ALA A 29 15.04 5.06 -3.22
N GLU A 30 16.22 4.51 -3.41
CA GLU A 30 17.50 5.21 -3.27
C GLU A 30 17.61 6.41 -4.22
N LYS A 31 18.00 7.55 -3.67
CA LYS A 31 18.21 8.80 -4.41
C LYS A 31 19.59 8.85 -5.07
N ALA A 32 19.68 9.52 -6.21
CA ALA A 32 20.95 9.95 -6.77
C ALA A 32 21.61 11.00 -5.85
N THR A 33 22.94 11.04 -5.83
CA THR A 33 23.71 11.93 -4.94
C THR A 33 23.90 13.34 -5.51
N ASN A 34 23.58 13.57 -6.77
CA ASN A 34 23.90 14.79 -7.52
C ASN A 34 22.67 15.61 -7.97
N GLY A 35 21.49 15.39 -7.38
CA GLY A 35 20.22 15.97 -7.84
C GLY A 35 19.66 17.14 -7.01
N GLY A 36 20.43 17.77 -6.13
CA GLY A 36 19.96 18.90 -5.31
C GLY A 36 18.91 18.49 -4.28
N SER A 37 17.88 19.33 -4.09
CA SER A 37 16.83 19.10 -3.08
C SER A 37 15.77 18.07 -3.48
N ASP A 38 15.59 17.81 -4.79
CA ASP A 38 14.64 16.83 -5.34
C ASP A 38 15.32 15.95 -6.39
N PRO A 39 16.29 15.08 -5.98
CA PRO A 39 17.02 14.23 -6.90
C PRO A 39 16.15 13.14 -7.48
N ASP A 40 16.51 12.70 -8.68
CA ASP A 40 16.00 11.49 -9.30
C ASP A 40 16.46 10.24 -8.51
N LEU A 41 15.91 9.08 -8.82
CA LEU A 41 16.41 7.82 -8.25
C LEU A 41 17.81 7.48 -8.80
N SER A 42 18.60 6.85 -7.95
CA SER A 42 19.84 6.20 -8.37
C SER A 42 19.54 4.98 -9.26
N PRO A 43 20.56 4.39 -9.94
CA PRO A 43 20.36 3.11 -10.63
C PRO A 43 19.81 2.00 -9.71
N ALA A 44 20.29 1.93 -8.46
CA ALA A 44 19.78 1.00 -7.46
C ALA A 44 18.31 1.29 -7.11
N GLY A 45 17.96 2.57 -6.94
CA GLY A 45 16.58 2.96 -6.66
C GLY A 45 15.61 2.61 -7.80
N ARG A 46 16.04 2.75 -9.06
CA ARG A 46 15.23 2.32 -10.21
C ARG A 46 15.03 0.80 -10.22
N ALA A 47 16.09 0.02 -9.98
CA ALA A 47 16.00 -1.42 -9.89
C ALA A 47 15.04 -1.87 -8.76
N ARG A 48 15.03 -1.15 -7.61
CA ARG A 48 14.09 -1.38 -6.52
C ARG A 48 12.65 -1.06 -6.93
N GLY A 49 12.42 0.01 -7.67
CA GLY A 49 11.09 0.32 -8.24
C GLY A 49 10.60 -0.77 -9.18
N ASP A 50 11.48 -1.34 -10.01
CA ASP A 50 11.15 -2.48 -10.88
C ASP A 50 10.83 -3.74 -10.08
N ALA A 51 11.60 -4.02 -9.02
CA ALA A 51 11.33 -5.15 -8.10
C ALA A 51 9.96 -4.99 -7.41
N LEU A 52 9.62 -3.77 -6.97
CA LEU A 52 8.32 -3.46 -6.38
C LEU A 52 7.17 -3.77 -7.36
N ALA A 53 7.32 -3.39 -8.62
CA ALA A 53 6.34 -3.70 -9.66
C ALA A 53 6.15 -5.22 -9.85
N GLY A 54 7.25 -5.98 -9.82
CA GLY A 54 7.21 -7.44 -9.88
C GLY A 54 6.46 -8.08 -8.72
N ILE A 55 6.65 -7.56 -7.51
CA ILE A 55 5.97 -8.05 -6.30
C ILE A 55 4.47 -7.73 -6.33
N LEU A 56 4.10 -6.56 -6.82
CA LEU A 56 2.73 -6.06 -6.75
C LEU A 56 1.87 -6.41 -7.99
N LYS A 57 2.42 -7.05 -9.01
CA LYS A 57 1.72 -7.35 -10.27
C LYS A 57 0.38 -8.07 -10.09
N ASP A 58 0.31 -8.97 -9.10
CA ASP A 58 -0.88 -9.80 -8.81
C ASP A 58 -1.56 -9.40 -7.49
N ALA A 59 -1.16 -8.27 -6.88
CA ALA A 59 -1.69 -7.80 -5.60
C ALA A 59 -3.05 -7.10 -5.71
N GLY A 60 -3.60 -6.95 -6.93
CA GLY A 60 -4.89 -6.29 -7.15
C GLY A 60 -4.88 -4.82 -6.75
N ILE A 61 -3.76 -4.12 -6.91
CA ILE A 61 -3.67 -2.67 -6.65
C ILE A 61 -4.59 -1.93 -7.61
N THR A 62 -5.43 -1.05 -7.07
CA THR A 62 -6.41 -0.25 -7.81
C THR A 62 -6.13 1.25 -7.78
N ALA A 63 -5.29 1.71 -6.83
CA ALA A 63 -4.88 3.09 -6.72
C ALA A 63 -3.43 3.19 -6.23
N ILE A 64 -2.74 4.26 -6.65
CA ILE A 64 -1.36 4.56 -6.25
C ILE A 64 -1.30 6.00 -5.78
N PHE A 65 -0.72 6.22 -4.59
CA PHE A 65 -0.44 7.55 -4.07
C PHE A 65 1.06 7.79 -3.95
N THR A 66 1.47 8.99 -4.35
CA THR A 66 2.84 9.47 -4.23
C THR A 66 2.83 10.87 -3.62
N SER A 67 3.98 11.34 -3.15
CA SER A 67 4.13 12.75 -2.82
C SER A 67 4.48 13.58 -4.06
N GLU A 68 4.62 14.89 -3.86
CA GLU A 68 5.07 15.84 -4.89
C GLU A 68 6.49 15.59 -5.40
N PHE A 69 7.33 14.88 -4.64
CA PHE A 69 8.74 14.66 -4.96
C PHE A 69 8.95 13.60 -6.06
N LYS A 70 9.94 13.84 -6.92
CA LYS A 70 10.33 12.93 -8.00
C LYS A 70 10.60 11.51 -7.51
N ARG A 71 11.35 11.36 -6.43
CA ARG A 71 11.74 10.05 -5.87
C ARG A 71 10.56 9.14 -5.55
N THR A 72 9.43 9.68 -5.07
CA THR A 72 8.23 8.87 -4.81
C THR A 72 7.51 8.50 -6.10
N LYS A 73 7.42 9.43 -7.05
CA LYS A 73 6.81 9.22 -8.37
C LYS A 73 7.59 8.18 -9.17
N GLU A 74 8.92 8.29 -9.18
CA GLU A 74 9.81 7.36 -9.89
C GLU A 74 9.80 5.96 -9.26
N THR A 75 9.74 5.85 -7.92
CA THR A 75 9.58 4.56 -7.24
C THR A 75 8.29 3.85 -7.65
N ALA A 76 7.20 4.59 -7.83
CA ALA A 76 5.92 4.05 -8.24
C ALA A 76 5.81 3.79 -9.75
N ALA A 77 6.70 4.35 -10.58
CA ALA A 77 6.52 4.46 -12.02
C ALA A 77 6.35 3.10 -12.72
N ALA A 78 7.20 2.11 -12.39
CA ALA A 78 7.11 0.78 -12.98
C ALA A 78 5.81 0.06 -12.60
N THR A 79 5.38 0.15 -11.34
CA THR A 79 4.08 -0.40 -10.88
C THR A 79 2.93 0.30 -11.58
N ALA A 80 2.95 1.63 -11.66
CA ALA A 80 1.92 2.42 -12.34
C ALA A 80 1.78 2.03 -13.81
N ALA A 81 2.90 1.91 -14.52
CA ALA A 81 2.93 1.50 -15.92
C ALA A 81 2.41 0.07 -16.13
N SER A 82 2.84 -0.88 -15.30
CA SER A 82 2.44 -2.29 -15.42
C SER A 82 0.95 -2.52 -15.18
N LEU A 83 0.34 -1.70 -14.32
CA LEU A 83 -1.07 -1.81 -13.96
C LEU A 83 -1.97 -0.83 -14.72
N GLY A 84 -1.41 0.09 -15.50
CA GLY A 84 -2.17 1.12 -16.22
C GLY A 84 -2.84 2.14 -15.28
N ILE A 85 -2.26 2.39 -14.10
CA ILE A 85 -2.79 3.29 -13.07
C ILE A 85 -2.01 4.60 -13.09
N SER A 86 -2.73 5.73 -13.13
CA SER A 86 -2.12 7.05 -12.94
C SER A 86 -2.00 7.37 -11.45
N PRO A 87 -0.79 7.59 -10.90
CA PRO A 87 -0.63 7.93 -9.49
C PRO A 87 -1.28 9.26 -9.13
N THR A 88 -1.94 9.30 -7.96
CA THR A 88 -2.47 10.52 -7.35
C THR A 88 -1.41 11.13 -6.45
N VAL A 89 -1.13 12.42 -6.62
CA VAL A 89 -0.19 13.16 -5.77
C VAL A 89 -0.91 13.72 -4.56
N VAL A 90 -0.39 13.42 -3.37
CA VAL A 90 -0.80 14.04 -2.09
C VAL A 90 0.45 14.64 -1.46
N PRO A 91 0.44 15.91 -0.99
CA PRO A 91 1.61 16.52 -0.38
C PRO A 91 2.18 15.67 0.76
N ALA A 92 3.52 15.53 0.80
CA ALA A 92 4.20 14.64 1.76
C ALA A 92 3.83 14.91 3.23
N LYS A 93 3.52 16.17 3.57
CA LYS A 93 3.16 16.58 4.93
C LYS A 93 1.66 16.54 5.23
N ASP A 94 0.83 16.15 4.26
CA ASP A 94 -0.61 16.09 4.42
C ASP A 94 -1.10 14.65 4.65
N THR A 95 -0.65 14.07 5.75
CA THR A 95 -1.06 12.72 6.17
C THR A 95 -2.59 12.63 6.34
N GLY A 96 -3.23 13.70 6.80
CA GLY A 96 -4.69 13.73 6.99
C GLY A 96 -5.46 13.57 5.67
N ALA A 97 -5.06 14.31 4.63
CA ALA A 97 -5.68 14.18 3.31
C ALA A 97 -5.44 12.79 2.71
N LEU A 98 -4.25 12.20 2.91
CA LEU A 98 -3.95 10.85 2.44
C LEU A 98 -4.84 9.83 3.13
N VAL A 99 -4.94 9.86 4.46
CA VAL A 99 -5.79 8.94 5.25
C VAL A 99 -7.25 9.05 4.83
N SER A 100 -7.79 10.27 4.66
CA SER A 100 -9.17 10.48 4.19
C SER A 100 -9.40 9.79 2.84
N LYS A 101 -8.47 9.96 1.89
CA LYS A 101 -8.55 9.30 0.58
C LYS A 101 -8.49 7.77 0.68
N LEU A 102 -7.65 7.23 1.54
CA LEU A 102 -7.53 5.79 1.76
C LEU A 102 -8.83 5.18 2.29
N HIS A 103 -9.54 5.88 3.19
CA HIS A 103 -10.84 5.43 3.72
C HIS A 103 -11.99 5.49 2.71
N GLU A 104 -11.88 6.29 1.66
CA GLU A 104 -12.88 6.38 0.59
C GLU A 104 -12.76 5.24 -0.44
N LEU A 105 -11.64 4.50 -0.45
CA LEU A 105 -11.35 3.47 -1.44
C LEU A 105 -11.78 2.08 -0.96
N ASN A 106 -12.30 1.27 -1.88
CA ASN A 106 -12.72 -0.10 -1.64
C ASN A 106 -11.78 -1.14 -2.28
N GLY A 107 -10.56 -0.75 -2.60
CA GLY A 107 -9.57 -1.63 -3.24
C GLY A 107 -8.20 -1.55 -2.58
N ASN A 108 -7.29 -2.40 -3.05
CA ASN A 108 -5.91 -2.39 -2.55
C ASN A 108 -5.14 -1.20 -3.12
N VAL A 109 -4.29 -0.61 -2.30
CA VAL A 109 -3.63 0.65 -2.61
C VAL A 109 -2.13 0.54 -2.40
N LEU A 110 -1.35 1.16 -3.28
CA LEU A 110 0.08 1.44 -3.06
C LEU A 110 0.27 2.89 -2.61
N VAL A 111 0.98 3.10 -1.52
CA VAL A 111 1.47 4.40 -1.07
C VAL A 111 2.99 4.40 -1.10
N VAL A 112 3.59 5.33 -1.82
CA VAL A 112 5.03 5.59 -1.78
C VAL A 112 5.28 6.89 -1.03
N GLY A 113 5.83 6.76 0.18
CA GLY A 113 6.07 7.85 1.12
C GLY A 113 7.54 8.07 1.46
N HIS A 114 7.77 8.63 2.64
CA HIS A 114 9.09 8.99 3.15
C HIS A 114 9.33 8.35 4.53
N GLY A 115 10.59 8.14 4.90
CA GLY A 115 10.96 7.51 6.16
C GLY A 115 10.44 8.26 7.40
N ASP A 116 10.33 9.57 7.30
CA ASP A 116 9.83 10.46 8.37
C ASP A 116 8.30 10.57 8.43
N THR A 117 7.58 10.31 7.33
CA THR A 117 6.11 10.45 7.29
C THR A 117 5.36 9.11 7.39
N ILE A 118 5.99 8.00 7.03
CA ILE A 118 5.38 6.67 7.12
C ILE A 118 4.98 6.29 8.55
N PRO A 119 5.78 6.56 9.61
CA PRO A 119 5.37 6.25 10.98
C PRO A 119 4.05 6.92 11.38
N ASP A 120 3.87 8.19 11.02
CA ASP A 120 2.64 8.93 11.30
C ASP A 120 1.45 8.38 10.49
N LEU A 121 1.67 8.01 9.23
CA LEU A 121 0.64 7.38 8.40
C LEU A 121 0.19 6.04 8.98
N VAL A 122 1.12 5.17 9.37
CA VAL A 122 0.85 3.86 9.98
C VAL A 122 0.02 4.03 11.25
N LYS A 123 0.41 4.98 12.11
CA LYS A 123 -0.34 5.32 13.32
C LYS A 123 -1.76 5.84 13.01
N ALA A 124 -1.88 6.73 12.03
CA ALA A 124 -3.16 7.29 11.62
C ALA A 124 -4.11 6.25 11.00
N LEU A 125 -3.58 5.14 10.47
CA LEU A 125 -4.36 3.98 10.00
C LEU A 125 -4.75 3.01 11.13
N GLY A 126 -4.50 3.39 12.40
CA GLY A 126 -4.95 2.63 13.57
C GLY A 126 -3.97 1.55 14.05
N ILE A 127 -2.70 1.63 13.68
CA ILE A 127 -1.67 0.73 14.16
C ILE A 127 -0.92 1.37 15.32
N ASP A 128 -1.07 0.82 16.51
CA ASP A 128 -0.40 1.32 17.73
C ASP A 128 1.07 0.90 17.83
N THR A 129 1.48 -0.16 17.10
CA THR A 129 2.87 -0.62 17.08
C THR A 129 3.75 0.44 16.42
N PRO A 130 4.76 0.99 17.11
CA PRO A 130 5.64 1.99 16.54
C PRO A 130 6.43 1.42 15.34
N VAL A 131 6.50 2.20 14.28
CA VAL A 131 7.32 1.93 13.11
C VAL A 131 8.47 2.92 13.09
N ASN A 132 9.69 2.44 12.88
CA ASN A 132 10.86 3.26 12.68
C ASN A 132 11.60 2.76 11.44
N ILE A 133 11.90 3.68 10.51
CA ILE A 133 12.59 3.37 9.26
C ILE A 133 13.95 4.06 9.30
N PRO A 134 15.06 3.32 9.41
CA PRO A 134 16.40 3.88 9.37
C PRO A 134 16.67 4.65 8.07
N ASP A 135 17.48 5.71 8.13
CA ASP A 135 17.74 6.57 6.98
C ASP A 135 18.35 5.85 5.77
N ASN A 136 19.06 4.77 6.01
CA ASN A 136 19.70 3.94 4.99
C ASN A 136 18.91 2.68 4.63
N ASP A 137 17.69 2.49 5.19
CA ASP A 137 16.85 1.34 4.87
C ASP A 137 15.77 1.72 3.85
N TYR A 138 15.80 1.05 2.71
CA TYR A 138 14.84 1.17 1.61
C TYR A 138 14.13 -0.15 1.34
N THR A 139 14.38 -1.17 2.16
CA THR A 139 13.90 -2.54 1.90
C THR A 139 12.53 -2.82 2.50
N GLU A 140 12.05 -1.96 3.39
CA GLU A 140 10.82 -2.21 4.13
C GLU A 140 9.55 -2.00 3.29
N LEU A 141 8.66 -2.97 3.41
CA LEU A 141 7.33 -2.96 2.83
C LEU A 141 6.32 -3.28 3.93
N PHE A 142 5.42 -2.35 4.17
CA PHE A 142 4.33 -2.50 5.13
C PHE A 142 3.04 -2.81 4.41
N ILE A 143 2.27 -3.79 4.91
CA ILE A 143 0.90 -4.06 4.46
C ILE A 143 0.00 -3.83 5.65
N ILE A 144 -0.99 -2.95 5.50
CA ILE A 144 -1.98 -2.67 6.53
C ILE A 144 -3.36 -3.03 5.97
N THR A 145 -4.06 -3.97 6.64
CA THR A 145 -5.46 -4.25 6.30
C THR A 145 -6.34 -3.12 6.81
N LEU A 146 -7.27 -2.67 5.95
CA LEU A 146 -8.24 -1.63 6.32
C LEU A 146 -9.51 -2.27 6.87
N GLY A 147 -10.03 -1.74 7.98
CA GLY A 147 -11.24 -2.24 8.64
C GLY A 147 -11.28 -1.89 10.12
N ASP A 148 -12.24 -2.45 10.85
CA ASP A 148 -12.45 -2.18 12.29
C ASP A 148 -11.26 -2.59 13.17
N LYS A 149 -10.47 -3.55 12.71
CA LYS A 149 -9.26 -4.05 13.39
C LYS A 149 -8.11 -4.13 12.39
N PRO A 150 -7.46 -3.01 12.09
CA PRO A 150 -6.33 -2.99 11.16
C PRO A 150 -5.20 -3.88 11.67
N GLN A 151 -4.52 -4.56 10.75
CA GLN A 151 -3.37 -5.41 11.05
C GLN A 151 -2.18 -4.96 10.22
N LEU A 152 -1.00 -4.94 10.83
CA LEU A 152 0.26 -4.60 10.19
C LEU A 152 1.08 -5.86 9.90
N PHE A 153 1.47 -6.03 8.66
CA PHE A 153 2.49 -6.97 8.24
C PHE A 153 3.72 -6.19 7.75
N ARG A 154 4.89 -6.58 8.22
CA ARG A 154 6.16 -5.98 7.85
C ARG A 154 6.98 -7.00 7.07
N LEU A 155 7.33 -6.65 5.86
CA LEU A 155 8.09 -7.47 4.93
C LEU A 155 9.33 -6.70 4.47
N HIS A 156 10.27 -7.39 3.85
CA HIS A 156 11.42 -6.78 3.16
C HIS A 156 11.44 -7.23 1.71
N TYR A 157 11.83 -6.32 0.82
CA TYR A 157 11.97 -6.58 -0.61
C TYR A 157 13.33 -6.10 -1.11
N PRO A 158 13.87 -6.71 -2.17
CA PRO A 158 15.21 -6.41 -2.71
C PRO A 158 15.33 -5.00 -3.26
#